data_660ad07d3d5edd8f02c33102b8a2afe8
#
_entry.id   660ad07d3d5edd8f02c33102b8a2afe8
#
_cell.length_a   1.000
_cell.length_b   1.000
_cell.length_c   1.000
_cell.angle_alpha   90.00
_cell.angle_beta   90.00
_cell.angle_gamma   90.00
#
_symmetry.space_group_name_H-M   'P 1'
#
loop_
_entity.id
_entity.type
_entity.pdbx_description
1 polymer ?
#
loop_
_entity_poly.entity_id
_entity_poly.type
_entity_poly.pdbx_seq_one_letter_code
_entity_poly.pdbx_strand_id
1 'polypeptide(L)'
;MRSTFRILFYVNKQCAKDGRVPICVRLTVNGKSTFISSRLTIPLALWDSAANKATGKSAEARNVNAELERIRAKLLHHYQRISDRDAYVIAERVKLAYLGMSEEYETLLEAFDKFNRDFKQHVGMDRASPPIANTTTYVNGWPSFFPTNYIGRIFR
;
A
#
# COMPACT_ATOMS: atom_id res chain seq x y z
N MET A 1 -4.96 7.40 -20.98
CA MET A 1 -3.67 7.91 -20.44
C MET A 1 -2.73 6.73 -20.19
N ARG A 2 -1.48 6.80 -20.66
CA ARG A 2 -0.53 5.71 -20.43
C ARG A 2 -0.01 5.80 -18.99
N SER A 3 -0.36 4.82 -18.16
CA SER A 3 0.16 4.73 -16.79
C SER A 3 1.65 4.40 -16.84
N THR A 4 2.48 5.14 -16.09
CA THR A 4 3.92 4.88 -15.99
C THR A 4 4.22 4.15 -14.70
N PHE A 5 4.91 3.02 -14.81
CA PHE A 5 5.36 2.20 -13.68
C PHE A 5 6.87 1.99 -13.79
N ARG A 6 7.62 2.36 -12.76
CA ARG A 6 9.09 2.21 -12.71
C ARG A 6 9.53 1.76 -11.32
N ILE A 7 10.42 0.80 -11.28
CA ILE A 7 11.10 0.34 -10.08
C ILE A 7 12.60 0.61 -10.23
N LEU A 8 13.19 1.25 -9.22
CA LEU A 8 14.62 1.51 -9.14
C LEU A 8 15.16 0.96 -7.81
N PHE A 9 16.20 0.15 -7.90
CA PHE A 9 16.96 -0.28 -6.73
C PHE A 9 18.17 0.62 -6.54
N TYR A 10 18.45 1.01 -5.30
CA TYR A 10 19.61 1.83 -4.97
C TYR A 10 20.09 1.52 -3.55
N VAL A 11 21.33 1.84 -3.24
CA VAL A 11 21.89 1.66 -1.90
C VAL A 11 21.92 2.98 -1.14
N ASN A 12 21.60 2.93 0.14
CA ASN A 12 21.72 4.08 1.03
C ASN A 12 23.06 4.02 1.74
N LYS A 13 24.03 4.78 1.23
CA LYS A 13 25.39 4.85 1.78
C LYS A 13 25.45 5.48 3.18
N GLN A 14 24.51 6.34 3.54
CA GLN A 14 24.46 6.98 4.85
C GLN A 14 24.10 6.00 5.97
N CYS A 15 23.43 4.91 5.63
CA CYS A 15 23.05 3.85 6.56
C CYS A 15 23.99 2.64 6.51
N ALA A 16 25.23 2.84 6.07
CA ALA A 16 26.25 1.79 6.05
C ALA A 16 26.58 1.32 7.48
N LYS A 17 26.56 0.01 7.68
CA LYS A 17 27.02 -0.64 8.92
C LYS A 17 27.98 -1.76 8.54
N ASP A 18 29.12 -1.83 9.22
CA ASP A 18 30.13 -2.88 9.03
C ASP A 18 30.51 -3.10 7.54
N GLY A 19 30.66 -2.01 6.78
CA GLY A 19 31.01 -2.07 5.35
C GLY A 19 29.85 -2.55 4.43
N ARG A 20 28.68 -2.78 4.99
CA ARG A 20 27.47 -3.19 4.26
C ARG A 20 26.47 -2.03 4.16
N VAL A 21 25.84 -1.92 3.03
CA VAL A 21 24.83 -0.89 2.76
C VAL A 21 23.47 -1.51 2.52
N PRO A 22 22.39 -0.94 3.07
CA PRO A 22 21.03 -1.41 2.80
C PRO A 22 20.60 -1.04 1.37
N ILE A 23 19.91 -1.96 0.73
CA ILE A 23 19.29 -1.74 -0.57
C ILE A 23 17.88 -1.21 -0.35
N CYS A 24 17.56 -0.13 -1.03
CA CYS A 24 16.24 0.50 -1.02
C CYS A 24 15.59 0.41 -2.41
N VAL A 25 14.27 0.39 -2.42
CA VAL A 25 13.44 0.37 -3.62
C VAL A 25 12.73 1.69 -3.76
N ARG A 26 12.87 2.34 -4.91
CA ARG A 26 12.06 3.49 -5.29
C ARG A 26 11.04 3.03 -6.31
N LEU A 27 9.78 3.10 -5.94
CA LEU A 27 8.65 2.80 -6.79
C LEU A 27 8.05 4.11 -7.30
N THR A 28 7.93 4.27 -8.61
CA THR A 28 7.30 5.44 -9.23
C THR A 28 6.12 5.01 -10.07
N VAL A 29 4.96 5.59 -9.81
CA VAL A 29 3.73 5.38 -10.56
C VAL A 29 3.13 6.75 -10.91
N ASN A 30 2.86 6.98 -12.18
CA ASN A 30 2.28 8.24 -12.67
C ASN A 30 3.01 9.50 -12.17
N GLY A 31 4.36 9.44 -12.14
CA GLY A 31 5.23 10.54 -11.71
C GLY A 31 5.38 10.69 -10.19
N LYS A 32 4.56 10.03 -9.37
CA LYS A 32 4.70 10.02 -7.91
C LYS A 32 5.55 8.85 -7.45
N SER A 33 6.49 9.11 -6.54
CA SER A 33 7.41 8.09 -6.03
C SER A 33 7.17 7.78 -4.56
N THR A 34 7.31 6.50 -4.20
CA THR A 34 7.36 6.05 -2.81
C THR A 34 8.60 5.17 -2.60
N PHE A 35 8.99 5.00 -1.35
CA PHE A 35 10.18 4.26 -0.96
C PHE A 35 9.81 3.02 -0.13
N ILE A 36 10.51 1.92 -0.39
CA ILE A 36 10.31 0.64 0.29
C ILE A 36 11.68 0.12 0.69
N SER A 37 11.83 -0.36 1.93
CA SER A 37 13.02 -1.08 2.35
C SER A 37 12.98 -2.51 1.81
N SER A 38 14.04 -2.93 1.11
CA SER A 38 14.14 -4.32 0.65
C SER A 38 14.50 -5.30 1.78
N ARG A 39 14.97 -4.77 2.92
CA ARG A 39 15.58 -5.54 4.03
C ARG A 39 16.83 -6.33 3.64
N LEU A 40 17.38 -6.06 2.48
CA LEU A 40 18.62 -6.65 1.99
C LEU A 40 19.79 -5.70 2.23
N THR A 41 20.95 -6.26 2.52
CA THR A 41 22.21 -5.51 2.64
C THR A 41 23.26 -6.15 1.74
N ILE A 42 24.20 -5.34 1.24
CA ILE A 42 25.29 -5.79 0.38
C ILE A 42 26.57 -5.04 0.71
N PRO A 43 27.75 -5.65 0.59
CA PRO A 43 29.01 -4.90 0.60
C PRO A 43 29.01 -3.84 -0.51
N LEU A 44 29.39 -2.61 -0.19
CA LEU A 44 29.38 -1.50 -1.16
C LEU A 44 30.19 -1.82 -2.43
N ALA A 45 31.30 -2.56 -2.27
CA ALA A 45 32.16 -2.96 -3.38
C ALA A 45 31.47 -3.88 -4.42
N LEU A 46 30.40 -4.58 -4.02
CA LEU A 46 29.65 -5.47 -4.89
C LEU A 46 28.41 -4.81 -5.52
N TRP A 47 28.21 -3.50 -5.30
CA TRP A 47 27.07 -2.80 -5.86
C TRP A 47 27.43 -1.96 -7.08
N ASP A 48 26.78 -2.23 -8.19
CA ASP A 48 26.86 -1.39 -9.39
C ASP A 48 25.67 -0.40 -9.42
N SER A 49 26.00 0.88 -9.20
CA SER A 49 25.02 1.94 -9.20
C SER A 49 24.50 2.28 -10.61
N ALA A 50 25.23 1.96 -11.67
CA ALA A 50 24.80 2.20 -13.05
C ALA A 50 23.81 1.11 -13.49
N ALA A 51 24.11 -0.15 -13.18
CA ALA A 51 23.22 -1.27 -13.48
C ALA A 51 22.12 -1.47 -12.43
N ASN A 52 22.18 -0.81 -11.27
CA ASN A 52 21.25 -0.95 -10.14
C ASN A 52 21.08 -2.41 -9.67
N LYS A 53 22.19 -3.13 -9.61
CA LYS A 53 22.25 -4.55 -9.24
C LYS A 53 23.58 -4.90 -8.58
N ALA A 54 23.63 -6.08 -7.96
CA ALA A 54 24.86 -6.61 -7.45
C ALA A 54 25.75 -7.13 -8.59
N THR A 55 27.05 -6.84 -8.52
CA THR A 55 28.07 -7.30 -9.46
C THR A 55 28.88 -8.46 -8.87
N GLY A 56 29.53 -9.22 -9.76
CA GLY A 56 30.39 -10.32 -9.37
C GLY A 56 29.70 -11.69 -9.51
N LYS A 57 30.56 -12.73 -9.43
CA LYS A 57 30.15 -14.13 -9.55
C LYS A 57 29.92 -14.81 -8.19
N SER A 58 29.98 -14.04 -7.10
CA SER A 58 29.80 -14.57 -5.75
C SER A 58 28.37 -15.11 -5.55
N ALA A 59 28.23 -16.11 -4.69
CA ALA A 59 26.91 -16.62 -4.31
C ALA A 59 26.04 -15.52 -3.70
N GLU A 60 26.65 -14.61 -2.92
CA GLU A 60 25.96 -13.46 -2.33
C GLU A 60 25.37 -12.52 -3.37
N ALA A 61 26.15 -12.13 -4.40
CA ALA A 61 25.67 -11.28 -5.48
C ALA A 61 24.51 -11.92 -6.25
N ARG A 62 24.59 -13.23 -6.51
CA ARG A 62 23.51 -13.98 -7.18
C ARG A 62 22.24 -14.03 -6.33
N ASN A 63 22.37 -14.32 -5.04
CA ASN A 63 21.23 -14.36 -4.12
C ASN A 63 20.55 -12.99 -3.99
N VAL A 64 21.34 -11.93 -3.84
CA VAL A 64 20.79 -10.56 -3.79
C VAL A 64 20.06 -10.24 -5.09
N ASN A 65 20.64 -10.52 -6.25
CA ASN A 65 19.97 -10.26 -7.53
C ASN A 65 18.67 -11.07 -7.68
N ALA A 66 18.65 -12.34 -7.26
CA ALA A 66 17.44 -13.16 -7.27
C ALA A 66 16.34 -12.57 -6.38
N GLU A 67 16.69 -12.07 -5.19
CA GLU A 67 15.73 -11.41 -4.31
C GLU A 67 15.23 -10.07 -4.89
N LEU A 68 16.09 -9.29 -5.54
CA LEU A 68 15.67 -8.07 -6.22
C LEU A 68 14.65 -8.35 -7.33
N GLU A 69 14.86 -9.42 -8.10
CA GLU A 69 13.90 -9.83 -9.14
C GLU A 69 12.58 -10.35 -8.53
N ARG A 70 12.63 -11.05 -7.40
CA ARG A 70 11.41 -11.44 -6.65
C ARG A 70 10.62 -10.21 -6.17
N ILE A 71 11.31 -9.20 -5.62
CA ILE A 71 10.67 -7.94 -5.20
C ILE A 71 10.04 -7.25 -6.40
N ARG A 72 10.76 -7.17 -7.52
CA ARG A 72 10.26 -6.60 -8.78
C ARG A 72 8.99 -7.30 -9.25
N ALA A 73 9.00 -8.63 -9.30
CA ALA A 73 7.86 -9.44 -9.74
C ALA A 73 6.64 -9.24 -8.83
N LYS A 74 6.83 -9.23 -7.50
CA LYS A 74 5.76 -8.99 -6.53
C LYS A 74 5.15 -7.59 -6.68
N LEU A 75 5.98 -6.56 -6.80
CA LEU A 75 5.50 -5.18 -6.99
C LEU A 75 4.74 -5.02 -8.31
N LEU A 76 5.22 -5.64 -9.39
CA LEU A 76 4.53 -5.64 -10.67
C LEU A 76 3.18 -6.36 -10.59
N HIS A 77 3.13 -7.52 -9.92
CA HIS A 77 1.89 -8.27 -9.70
C HIS A 77 0.86 -7.44 -8.94
N HIS A 78 1.25 -6.80 -7.83
CA HIS A 78 0.35 -5.93 -7.07
C HIS A 78 -0.12 -4.72 -7.90
N TYR A 79 0.79 -4.11 -8.68
CA TYR A 79 0.44 -3.03 -9.57
C TYR A 79 -0.60 -3.46 -10.60
N GLN A 80 -0.40 -4.60 -11.27
CA GLN A 80 -1.35 -5.14 -12.26
C GLN A 80 -2.71 -5.39 -11.63
N ARG A 81 -2.75 -6.10 -10.49
CA ARG A 81 -3.99 -6.40 -9.77
C ARG A 81 -4.78 -5.15 -9.38
N ILE A 82 -4.08 -4.08 -8.96
CA ILE A 82 -4.74 -2.80 -8.63
C ILE A 82 -5.17 -2.09 -9.92
N SER A 83 -4.35 -2.11 -10.97
CA SER A 83 -4.65 -1.47 -12.25
C SER A 83 -5.85 -2.10 -12.98
N ASP A 84 -6.06 -3.41 -12.81
CA ASP A 84 -7.20 -4.12 -13.39
C ASP A 84 -8.52 -3.79 -12.66
N ARG A 85 -8.42 -3.40 -11.39
CA ARG A 85 -9.57 -3.09 -10.54
C ARG A 85 -9.89 -1.60 -10.49
N ASP A 86 -8.89 -0.75 -10.51
CA ASP A 86 -9.01 0.68 -10.27
C ASP A 86 -8.59 1.50 -11.49
N ALA A 87 -9.38 2.50 -11.84
CA ALA A 87 -9.10 3.41 -12.96
C ALA A 87 -7.81 4.24 -12.75
N TYR A 88 -7.35 4.41 -11.51
CA TYR A 88 -6.16 5.18 -11.17
C TYR A 88 -5.34 4.51 -10.08
N VAL A 89 -4.07 4.23 -10.39
CA VAL A 89 -3.13 3.60 -9.47
C VAL A 89 -2.15 4.63 -8.91
N ILE A 90 -1.95 4.63 -7.60
CA ILE A 90 -0.93 5.43 -6.91
C ILE A 90 0.15 4.53 -6.31
N ALA A 91 1.40 5.04 -6.28
CA ALA A 91 2.55 4.28 -5.80
C ALA A 91 2.38 3.79 -4.34
N GLU A 92 1.73 4.59 -3.50
CA GLU A 92 1.50 4.25 -2.08
C GLU A 92 0.57 3.04 -1.91
N ARG A 93 -0.49 2.91 -2.72
CA ARG A 93 -1.37 1.72 -2.67
C ARG A 93 -0.63 0.45 -3.07
N VAL A 94 0.24 0.52 -4.07
CA VAL A 94 1.08 -0.64 -4.47
C VAL A 94 2.05 -1.01 -3.35
N LYS A 95 2.66 -0.02 -2.68
CA LYS A 95 3.52 -0.24 -1.52
C LYS A 95 2.76 -0.91 -0.37
N LEU A 96 1.58 -0.41 0.01
CA LEU A 96 0.76 -0.98 1.06
C LEU A 96 0.35 -2.42 0.74
N ALA A 97 -0.05 -2.69 -0.52
CA ALA A 97 -0.37 -4.03 -0.99
C ALA A 97 0.84 -4.98 -0.89
N TYR A 98 2.03 -4.50 -1.28
CA TYR A 98 3.27 -5.27 -1.16
C TYR A 98 3.65 -5.59 0.28
N LEU A 99 3.41 -4.66 1.22
CA LEU A 99 3.68 -4.84 2.65
C LEU A 99 2.61 -5.68 3.37
N GLY A 100 1.55 -6.10 2.68
CA GLY A 100 0.41 -6.79 3.30
C GLY A 100 -0.46 -5.87 4.16
N MET A 101 -0.29 -4.56 4.01
CA MET A 101 -1.07 -3.53 4.70
C MET A 101 -2.19 -2.97 3.82
N SER A 102 -2.37 -3.50 2.63
CA SER A 102 -3.57 -3.21 1.85
C SER A 102 -4.69 -4.00 2.49
N GLU A 103 -5.26 -3.46 3.49
CA GLU A 103 -6.66 -3.68 3.72
C GLU A 103 -7.35 -3.36 2.40
N GLU A 104 -8.25 -4.22 1.95
CA GLU A 104 -9.30 -3.78 1.08
C GLU A 104 -9.88 -2.57 1.81
N TYR A 105 -9.63 -1.38 1.27
CA TYR A 105 -10.35 -0.20 1.74
C TYR A 105 -11.80 -0.47 1.36
N GLU A 106 -12.50 -1.17 2.26
CA GLU A 106 -13.94 -1.08 2.30
C GLU A 106 -14.18 0.41 2.43
N THR A 107 -14.78 1.02 1.43
CA THR A 107 -15.24 2.40 1.57
C THR A 107 -16.08 2.42 2.84
N LEU A 108 -16.10 3.55 3.54
CA LEU A 108 -16.95 3.69 4.73
C LEU A 108 -18.38 3.20 4.45
N LEU A 109 -18.87 3.41 3.22
CA LEU A 109 -20.17 2.95 2.74
C LEU A 109 -20.26 1.43 2.65
N GLU A 110 -19.23 0.76 2.12
CA GLU A 110 -19.19 -0.72 2.06
C GLU A 110 -19.11 -1.34 3.45
N ALA A 111 -18.33 -0.73 4.37
CA ALA A 111 -18.26 -1.15 5.75
C ALA A 111 -19.62 -0.97 6.46
N PHE A 112 -20.32 0.15 6.22
CA PHE A 112 -21.68 0.37 6.72
C PHE A 112 -22.69 -0.59 6.12
N ASP A 113 -22.64 -0.88 4.84
CA ASP A 113 -23.52 -1.84 4.19
C ASP A 113 -23.30 -3.26 4.68
N LYS A 114 -22.07 -3.65 4.95
CA LYS A 114 -21.73 -4.92 5.58
C LYS A 114 -22.25 -4.99 7.00
N PHE A 115 -21.99 -3.97 7.82
CA PHE A 115 -22.51 -3.86 9.17
C PHE A 115 -24.06 -3.94 9.18
N ASN A 116 -24.74 -3.22 8.29
CA ASN A 116 -26.18 -3.23 8.19
C ASN A 116 -26.73 -4.61 7.76
N ARG A 117 -26.03 -5.33 6.88
CA ARG A 117 -26.40 -6.70 6.48
C ARG A 117 -26.25 -7.67 7.65
N ASP A 118 -25.12 -7.60 8.35
CA ASP A 118 -24.84 -8.45 9.51
C ASP A 118 -25.81 -8.15 10.64
N PHE A 119 -26.10 -6.88 10.88
CA PHE A 119 -27.09 -6.45 11.88
C PHE A 119 -28.52 -6.95 11.55
N LYS A 120 -28.92 -6.90 10.26
CA LYS A 120 -30.24 -7.44 9.83
C LYS A 120 -30.36 -8.95 10.07
N GLN A 121 -29.28 -9.71 9.95
CA GLN A 121 -29.27 -11.15 10.23
C GLN A 121 -29.42 -11.47 11.73
N HIS A 122 -29.00 -10.57 12.61
CA HIS A 122 -29.08 -10.72 14.06
C HIS A 122 -30.32 -10.07 14.69
N VAL A 123 -31.08 -9.28 13.91
CA VAL A 123 -32.35 -8.69 14.36
C VAL A 123 -33.41 -9.80 14.47
N GLY A 124 -33.82 -10.07 15.68
CA GLY A 124 -34.82 -11.10 16.02
C GLY A 124 -34.30 -12.27 16.85
N MET A 125 -32.96 -12.41 17.01
CA MET A 125 -32.40 -13.44 17.87
C MET A 125 -32.01 -12.94 19.27
N ASP A 126 -31.57 -11.68 19.43
CA ASP A 126 -31.01 -11.22 20.72
C ASP A 126 -31.52 -9.85 21.22
N ARG A 127 -32.23 -9.04 20.43
CA ARG A 127 -32.73 -7.71 20.84
C ARG A 127 -34.02 -7.32 20.17
N ALA A 128 -34.89 -6.67 20.93
CA ALA A 128 -36.05 -5.94 20.39
C ALA A 128 -35.54 -4.89 19.37
N SER A 129 -36.10 -4.92 18.16
CA SER A 129 -35.70 -4.09 17.02
C SER A 129 -35.64 -2.60 17.37
N PRO A 130 -34.47 -1.96 17.37
CA PRO A 130 -34.45 -0.53 17.10
C PRO A 130 -34.86 -0.33 15.63
N PRO A 131 -35.55 0.75 15.28
CA PRO A 131 -36.06 0.94 13.93
C PRO A 131 -34.91 1.07 12.93
N ILE A 132 -34.73 0.05 12.09
CA ILE A 132 -33.75 -0.01 11.01
C ILE A 132 -33.91 1.14 10.01
N ALA A 133 -35.11 1.77 10.00
CA ALA A 133 -35.42 2.94 9.16
C ALA A 133 -34.52 4.16 9.39
N ASN A 134 -33.86 4.27 10.55
CA ASN A 134 -33.05 5.44 10.85
C ASN A 134 -31.61 5.40 10.33
N THR A 135 -31.08 4.22 9.95
CA THR A 135 -29.68 4.13 9.50
C THR A 135 -29.53 4.56 8.04
N THR A 136 -30.56 4.35 7.22
CA THR A 136 -30.54 4.80 5.81
C THR A 136 -30.80 6.30 5.69
N THR A 137 -31.51 6.90 6.65
CA THR A 137 -31.79 8.34 6.69
C THR A 137 -30.56 9.17 7.08
N TYR A 138 -29.60 8.56 7.79
CA TYR A 138 -28.35 9.25 8.19
C TYR A 138 -27.34 9.41 7.05
N VAL A 139 -27.49 8.68 5.95
CA VAL A 139 -26.60 8.83 4.78
C VAL A 139 -26.98 10.04 3.93
N ASN A 140 -28.24 10.48 3.96
CA ASN A 140 -28.77 11.61 3.16
C ASN A 140 -29.05 12.89 3.94
N GLY A 141 -28.84 12.88 5.26
CA GLY A 141 -29.03 14.06 6.09
C GLY A 141 -28.25 13.91 7.39
N TRP A 142 -27.13 14.57 7.50
CA TRP A 142 -26.41 14.68 8.77
C TRP A 142 -27.33 15.36 9.78
N PRO A 143 -27.68 14.72 10.89
CA PRO A 143 -28.38 15.44 11.93
C PRO A 143 -27.40 16.46 12.52
N SER A 144 -27.88 17.65 12.80
CA SER A 144 -27.21 18.81 13.37
C SER A 144 -26.62 18.58 14.79
N PHE A 145 -26.20 17.38 15.11
CA PHE A 145 -25.71 16.98 16.43
C PHE A 145 -24.17 17.00 16.57
N PHE A 146 -23.44 17.23 15.49
CA PHE A 146 -22.00 17.50 15.60
C PHE A 146 -21.77 19.00 15.66
N PRO A 147 -21.15 19.52 16.73
CA PRO A 147 -20.78 20.92 16.79
C PRO A 147 -19.83 21.21 15.60
N THR A 148 -20.12 22.29 14.90
CA THR A 148 -19.46 22.77 13.66
C THR A 148 -17.94 22.90 13.73
N ASN A 149 -17.33 22.65 14.87
CA ASN A 149 -15.89 22.78 15.12
C ASN A 149 -15.07 21.53 14.81
N TYR A 150 -15.69 20.40 14.41
CA TYR A 150 -14.94 19.15 14.12
C TYR A 150 -14.64 18.90 12.64
N ILE A 151 -15.32 19.60 11.74
CA ILE A 151 -15.17 19.41 10.28
C ILE A 151 -13.89 20.06 9.74
N GLY A 152 -13.33 21.05 10.44
CA GLY A 152 -12.13 21.78 10.00
C GLY A 152 -10.78 21.07 10.20
N ARG A 153 -10.72 19.90 10.84
CA ARG A 153 -9.46 19.21 11.15
C ARG A 153 -9.18 17.96 10.32
N ILE A 154 -10.13 17.51 9.51
CA ILE A 154 -9.97 16.27 8.72
C ILE A 154 -9.53 16.56 7.27
N PHE A 155 -9.60 17.82 6.82
CA PHE A 155 -9.27 18.26 5.46
C PHE A 155 -8.21 19.37 5.41
N ARG A 156 -7.17 19.28 6.22
CA ARG A 156 -5.93 20.05 6.00
C ARG A 156 -4.74 19.13 5.84
#